data_cf1c67d5318aa70c65660363f74b0a6b
#
_entry.id   cf1c67d5318aa70c65660363f74b0a6b
#
_cell.length_a   1.000
_cell.length_b   1.000
_cell.length_c   1.000
_cell.angle_alpha   90.00
_cell.angle_beta   90.00
_cell.angle_gamma   90.00
#
_symmetry.space_group_name_H-M   'P 1'
#
loop_
_entity.id
_entity.type
_entity.pdbx_description
1 polymer ?
#
loop_
_entity_poly.entity_id
_entity_poly.type
_entity_poly.pdbx_seq_one_letter_code
_entity_poly.pdbx_strand_id
1 'polypeptide(L)'
;MSSTLPTLGLPWSLPFYRPLNGHHPLVKSFLENNEAIRSYEITRTFNPQNSIGAAVGTALTQHCGSIDDKGDQKKYIEHLHLLDQICIEGQGDSYDALFLHTAPLYAGSKPWIFHFESFPSIFFPFIDTGETRNLQLKDKGYFKDIENAFLSAQCRAIFSHVKSSIEVMQRVFESDVIRRKLHYVPLGINIESPTEALRKFDAPSSLHILFTNSLHQDPRSFYLRGGHHLLRAFSTLRRRHPNLHLTILSSVPEDLGKWFQQADLDGVRWISHRISDDELRQLYFSHHMFALPSAGLHSFSILRAMASGCVPIVSDALGYEEYLAPEEDSVMRIFGVRESVYCDHPEGWVSDDYQGFRQAILPAMVEQLEQQISDHMNPDLLRAMAMRNMFHCVRRQTVANSHQQFEQMLRQVFL
;
A
#
# COMPACT_ATOMS: atom_id res chain seq x y z
N MET A 1 -5.62 -6.97 -37.12
CA MET A 1 -5.03 -6.93 -35.76
C MET A 1 -6.11 -7.38 -34.80
N SER A 2 -5.80 -8.21 -33.80
CA SER A 2 -6.78 -8.69 -32.81
C SER A 2 -7.32 -7.49 -32.04
N SER A 3 -8.65 -7.37 -31.96
CA SER A 3 -9.31 -6.30 -31.16
C SER A 3 -9.36 -6.63 -29.67
N THR A 4 -8.68 -7.68 -29.24
CA THR A 4 -8.68 -8.17 -27.86
C THR A 4 -7.46 -7.65 -27.11
N LEU A 5 -7.68 -7.27 -25.84
CA LEU A 5 -6.60 -6.90 -24.92
C LEU A 5 -5.67 -8.09 -24.67
N PRO A 6 -4.38 -7.83 -24.35
CA PRO A 6 -3.42 -8.88 -24.05
C PRO A 6 -3.80 -9.62 -22.76
N THR A 7 -3.44 -10.91 -22.68
CA THR A 7 -3.43 -11.64 -21.41
C THR A 7 -2.23 -11.17 -20.59
N LEU A 8 -2.46 -10.71 -19.37
CA LEU A 8 -1.43 -10.16 -18.49
C LEU A 8 -0.80 -11.26 -17.64
N GLY A 9 0.51 -11.48 -17.76
CA GLY A 9 1.29 -12.33 -16.87
C GLY A 9 1.62 -11.60 -15.57
N LEU A 10 1.27 -12.22 -14.43
CA LEU A 10 1.47 -11.65 -13.09
C LEU A 10 2.60 -12.41 -12.38
N PRO A 11 3.84 -11.89 -12.32
CA PRO A 11 4.95 -12.56 -11.63
C PRO A 11 4.95 -12.31 -10.12
N TRP A 12 3.83 -11.93 -9.54
CA TRP A 12 3.73 -11.44 -8.14
C TRP A 12 3.89 -12.52 -7.07
N SER A 13 3.83 -13.79 -7.44
CA SER A 13 4.17 -14.92 -6.57
C SER A 13 5.67 -15.22 -6.55
N LEU A 14 6.44 -14.63 -7.46
CA LEU A 14 7.89 -14.81 -7.53
C LEU A 14 8.58 -13.88 -6.53
N PRO A 15 9.60 -14.34 -5.78
CA PRO A 15 10.22 -13.60 -4.70
C PRO A 15 10.74 -12.21 -5.08
N PHE A 16 11.40 -12.06 -6.22
CA PHE A 16 11.93 -10.77 -6.68
C PHE A 16 10.82 -9.78 -7.07
N TYR A 17 9.74 -10.26 -7.66
CA TYR A 17 8.61 -9.45 -8.13
C TYR A 17 7.46 -9.34 -7.14
N ARG A 18 7.63 -9.92 -5.95
CA ARG A 18 6.59 -9.92 -4.93
C ARG A 18 6.31 -8.50 -4.43
N PRO A 19 5.06 -8.03 -4.51
CA PRO A 19 4.69 -6.72 -4.00
C PRO A 19 4.97 -6.56 -2.50
N LEU A 20 5.57 -5.44 -2.11
CA LEU A 20 5.91 -5.11 -0.72
C LEU A 20 4.71 -5.12 0.22
N ASN A 21 3.60 -4.54 -0.25
CA ASN A 21 2.36 -4.37 0.54
C ASN A 21 1.29 -5.41 0.22
N GLY A 22 1.68 -6.50 -0.46
CA GLY A 22 0.74 -7.45 -1.03
C GLY A 22 0.10 -6.93 -2.33
N HIS A 23 -0.32 -7.85 -3.19
CA HIS A 23 -0.90 -7.52 -4.51
C HIS A 23 -2.43 -7.44 -4.50
N HIS A 24 -3.08 -7.82 -3.41
CA HIS A 24 -4.54 -7.88 -3.34
C HIS A 24 -5.26 -6.56 -3.67
N PRO A 25 -4.76 -5.35 -3.33
CA PRO A 25 -5.41 -4.11 -3.74
C PRO A 25 -5.46 -3.95 -5.27
N LEU A 26 -4.38 -4.34 -5.96
CA LEU A 26 -4.30 -4.26 -7.42
C LEU A 26 -5.21 -5.28 -8.08
N VAL A 27 -5.26 -6.53 -7.56
CA VAL A 27 -6.19 -7.55 -8.03
C VAL A 27 -7.62 -7.07 -7.89
N LYS A 28 -8.01 -6.61 -6.71
CA LYS A 28 -9.38 -6.15 -6.42
C LYS A 28 -9.78 -4.92 -7.21
N SER A 29 -8.84 -4.01 -7.48
CA SER A 29 -9.12 -2.77 -8.19
C SER A 29 -9.11 -2.89 -9.71
N PHE A 30 -8.29 -3.79 -10.28
CA PHE A 30 -8.02 -3.80 -11.72
C PHE A 30 -8.40 -5.11 -12.43
N LEU A 31 -8.32 -6.25 -11.74
CA LEU A 31 -8.40 -7.57 -12.36
C LEU A 31 -9.63 -8.38 -11.92
N GLU A 32 -9.98 -8.36 -10.63
CA GLU A 32 -11.06 -9.17 -10.09
C GLU A 32 -12.41 -8.75 -10.69
N ASN A 33 -13.14 -9.70 -11.26
CA ASN A 33 -14.42 -9.48 -11.96
C ASN A 33 -14.33 -8.50 -13.15
N ASN A 34 -13.15 -8.30 -13.74
CA ASN A 34 -12.98 -7.56 -14.97
C ASN A 34 -13.02 -8.49 -16.18
N GLU A 35 -14.18 -8.58 -16.82
CA GLU A 35 -14.40 -9.49 -17.95
C GLU A 35 -13.56 -9.17 -19.20
N ALA A 36 -13.09 -7.93 -19.34
CA ALA A 36 -12.30 -7.49 -20.47
C ALA A 36 -10.82 -7.88 -20.36
N ILE A 37 -10.34 -8.22 -19.15
CA ILE A 37 -8.93 -8.45 -18.87
C ILE A 37 -8.71 -9.89 -18.44
N ARG A 38 -7.86 -10.59 -19.17
CA ARG A 38 -7.37 -11.92 -18.78
C ARG A 38 -6.04 -11.78 -18.07
N SER A 39 -5.85 -12.54 -16.99
CA SER A 39 -4.58 -12.61 -16.28
C SER A 39 -4.13 -14.06 -16.08
N TYR A 40 -2.82 -14.24 -16.04
CA TYR A 40 -2.15 -15.51 -15.80
C TYR A 40 -1.15 -15.36 -14.67
N GLU A 41 -1.30 -16.13 -13.60
CA GLU A 41 -0.35 -16.10 -12.47
C GLU A 41 0.90 -16.90 -12.83
N ILE A 42 2.06 -16.24 -12.84
CA ILE A 42 3.36 -16.87 -13.09
C ILE A 42 3.89 -17.38 -11.75
N THR A 43 4.08 -18.71 -11.67
CA THR A 43 4.51 -19.37 -10.45
C THR A 43 5.91 -19.98 -10.61
N ARG A 44 6.59 -20.23 -9.47
CA ARG A 44 7.81 -21.05 -9.49
C ARG A 44 7.45 -22.52 -9.76
N THR A 45 7.21 -22.86 -10.98
CA THR A 45 7.15 -24.26 -11.40
C THR A 45 8.52 -24.71 -11.90
N PHE A 46 9.35 -25.19 -10.98
CA PHE A 46 10.40 -26.12 -11.37
C PHE A 46 9.74 -27.46 -11.58
N ASN A 47 9.61 -27.88 -12.83
CA ASN A 47 9.22 -29.26 -13.11
C ASN A 47 10.33 -30.16 -12.53
N PRO A 48 10.08 -30.94 -11.46
CA PRO A 48 11.11 -31.82 -10.88
C PRO A 48 11.60 -32.89 -11.86
N GLN A 49 10.91 -33.08 -12.98
CA GLN A 49 11.32 -33.96 -14.08
C GLN A 49 12.38 -33.31 -15.00
N ASN A 50 12.64 -32.01 -14.87
CA ASN A 50 13.68 -31.31 -15.60
C ASN A 50 14.92 -31.17 -14.71
N SER A 51 15.82 -32.16 -14.76
CA SER A 51 16.95 -32.35 -13.83
C SER A 51 17.89 -31.12 -13.70
N ILE A 52 17.97 -30.26 -14.71
CA ILE A 52 18.81 -29.07 -14.70
C ILE A 52 18.15 -27.96 -13.87
N GLY A 53 16.84 -27.70 -14.04
CA GLY A 53 16.12 -26.67 -13.31
C GLY A 53 16.02 -26.98 -11.81
N ALA A 54 15.80 -28.25 -11.44
CA ALA A 54 15.78 -28.68 -10.04
C ALA A 54 17.17 -28.56 -9.38
N ALA A 55 18.25 -28.93 -10.08
CA ALA A 55 19.62 -28.83 -9.58
C ALA A 55 20.07 -27.37 -9.39
N VAL A 56 19.76 -26.49 -10.35
CA VAL A 56 20.02 -25.05 -10.27
C VAL A 56 19.20 -24.42 -9.13
N GLY A 57 17.91 -24.73 -9.01
CA GLY A 57 17.05 -24.24 -7.92
C GLY A 57 17.56 -24.68 -6.55
N THR A 58 17.96 -25.95 -6.39
CA THR A 58 18.53 -26.48 -5.13
C THR A 58 19.86 -25.83 -4.79
N ALA A 59 20.77 -25.72 -5.75
CA ALA A 59 22.08 -25.10 -5.55
C ALA A 59 21.96 -23.63 -5.17
N LEU A 60 21.07 -22.88 -5.81
CA LEU A 60 20.83 -21.48 -5.50
C LEU A 60 20.13 -21.29 -4.13
N THR A 61 19.17 -22.15 -3.77
CA THR A 61 18.55 -22.12 -2.45
C THR A 61 19.54 -22.45 -1.33
N GLN A 62 20.44 -23.40 -1.55
CA GLN A 62 21.50 -23.73 -0.59
C GLN A 62 22.54 -22.60 -0.48
N HIS A 63 22.90 -21.97 -1.60
CA HIS A 63 23.84 -20.84 -1.59
C HIS A 63 23.24 -19.61 -0.92
N CYS A 64 21.95 -19.34 -1.13
CA CYS A 64 21.22 -18.25 -0.49
C CYS A 64 20.98 -18.46 1.02
N GLY A 65 20.87 -19.70 1.49
CA GLY A 65 20.67 -20.00 2.91
C GLY A 65 21.89 -19.78 3.80
N SER A 66 23.06 -19.50 3.22
CA SER A 66 24.34 -19.29 3.93
C SER A 66 24.82 -17.84 3.97
N ILE A 67 23.97 -16.87 3.58
CA ILE A 67 24.40 -15.48 3.36
C ILE A 67 24.05 -14.63 4.57
N ASP A 68 25.05 -14.32 5.38
CA ASP A 68 24.92 -13.53 6.62
C ASP A 68 25.43 -12.08 6.50
N ASP A 69 25.99 -11.65 5.37
CA ASP A 69 26.65 -10.35 5.22
C ASP A 69 26.01 -9.46 4.15
N LYS A 70 25.94 -8.12 4.40
CA LYS A 70 25.36 -7.09 3.49
C LYS A 70 26.01 -7.06 2.10
N GLY A 71 27.26 -7.50 1.96
CA GLY A 71 27.93 -7.67 0.66
C GLY A 71 27.34 -8.78 -0.19
N ASP A 72 26.78 -9.78 0.43
CA ASP A 72 26.15 -10.92 -0.21
C ASP A 72 24.68 -10.66 -0.56
N GLN A 73 24.04 -9.66 0.08
CA GLN A 73 22.65 -9.29 -0.20
C GLN A 73 22.46 -8.86 -1.67
N LYS A 74 23.43 -8.16 -2.25
CA LYS A 74 23.40 -7.80 -3.68
C LYS A 74 23.45 -9.04 -4.58
N LYS A 75 24.34 -9.99 -4.30
CA LYS A 75 24.42 -11.27 -5.03
C LYS A 75 23.15 -12.09 -4.88
N TYR A 76 22.57 -12.10 -3.68
CA TYR A 76 21.30 -12.77 -3.41
C TYR A 76 20.16 -12.20 -4.29
N ILE A 77 20.05 -10.87 -4.37
CA ILE A 77 19.07 -10.18 -5.21
C ILE A 77 19.29 -10.50 -6.70
N GLU A 78 20.52 -10.48 -7.17
CA GLU A 78 20.89 -10.83 -8.55
C GLU A 78 20.51 -12.28 -8.88
N HIS A 79 20.75 -13.22 -7.98
CA HIS A 79 20.37 -14.62 -8.15
C HIS A 79 18.85 -14.84 -8.13
N LEU A 80 18.13 -14.18 -7.22
CA LEU A 80 16.66 -14.24 -7.20
C LEU A 80 16.07 -13.69 -8.50
N HIS A 81 16.59 -12.56 -8.96
CA HIS A 81 16.15 -11.95 -10.21
C HIS A 81 16.37 -12.91 -11.39
N LEU A 82 17.54 -13.53 -11.50
CA LEU A 82 17.84 -14.49 -12.57
C LEU A 82 16.88 -15.69 -12.55
N LEU A 83 16.63 -16.26 -11.36
CA LEU A 83 15.69 -17.38 -11.21
C LEU A 83 14.27 -17.01 -11.62
N ASP A 84 13.81 -15.86 -11.19
CA ASP A 84 12.46 -15.39 -11.49
C ASP A 84 12.32 -15.05 -12.99
N GLN A 85 13.39 -14.53 -13.65
CA GLN A 85 13.42 -14.37 -15.11
C GLN A 85 13.28 -15.72 -15.86
N ILE A 86 13.96 -16.77 -15.39
CA ILE A 86 13.82 -18.11 -15.98
C ILE A 86 12.39 -18.63 -15.84
N CYS A 87 11.74 -18.40 -14.69
CA CYS A 87 10.33 -18.77 -14.47
C CYS A 87 9.38 -18.02 -15.40
N ILE A 88 9.62 -16.72 -15.58
CA ILE A 88 8.84 -15.85 -16.47
C ILE A 88 8.96 -16.34 -17.92
N GLU A 89 10.17 -16.49 -18.44
CA GLU A 89 10.41 -16.94 -19.82
C GLU A 89 9.89 -18.37 -20.05
N GLY A 90 10.04 -19.27 -19.08
CA GLY A 90 9.57 -20.66 -19.18
C GLY A 90 8.04 -20.79 -19.27
N GLN A 91 7.28 -19.77 -18.95
CA GLN A 91 5.81 -19.73 -19.03
C GLN A 91 5.32 -18.72 -20.07
N GLY A 92 6.21 -18.21 -20.92
CA GLY A 92 5.96 -17.12 -21.86
C GLY A 92 4.85 -17.38 -22.89
N ASP A 93 4.48 -18.63 -23.19
CA ASP A 93 3.37 -18.97 -24.09
C ASP A 93 1.99 -18.75 -23.46
N SER A 94 1.90 -18.57 -22.14
CA SER A 94 0.64 -18.46 -21.40
C SER A 94 0.10 -17.03 -21.29
N TYR A 95 0.90 -16.03 -21.65
CA TYR A 95 0.54 -14.62 -21.57
C TYR A 95 1.18 -13.79 -22.70
N ASP A 96 0.61 -12.62 -22.97
CA ASP A 96 1.03 -11.73 -24.05
C ASP A 96 1.93 -10.59 -23.56
N ALA A 97 1.66 -10.07 -22.36
CA ALA A 97 2.38 -8.97 -21.72
C ALA A 97 2.52 -9.20 -20.22
N LEU A 98 3.52 -8.58 -19.56
CA LEU A 98 3.68 -8.64 -18.11
C LEU A 98 3.04 -7.45 -17.43
N PHE A 99 2.49 -7.68 -16.25
CA PHE A 99 2.11 -6.64 -15.31
C PHE A 99 3.07 -6.68 -14.11
N LEU A 100 4.06 -5.79 -14.13
CA LEU A 100 5.07 -5.66 -13.09
C LEU A 100 4.63 -4.70 -11.99
N HIS A 101 5.02 -5.01 -10.76
CA HIS A 101 4.84 -4.14 -9.60
C HIS A 101 6.06 -4.29 -8.68
N THR A 102 6.54 -3.19 -8.13
CA THR A 102 7.67 -3.11 -7.20
C THR A 102 9.04 -3.05 -7.89
N ALA A 103 9.35 -3.93 -8.86
CA ALA A 103 10.64 -3.94 -9.55
C ALA A 103 10.46 -3.92 -11.07
N PRO A 104 10.82 -2.83 -11.77
CA PRO A 104 10.65 -2.71 -13.22
C PRO A 104 11.82 -3.32 -14.01
N LEU A 105 12.50 -4.31 -13.46
CA LEU A 105 13.67 -4.95 -14.07
C LEU A 105 13.26 -6.27 -14.74
N TYR A 106 13.05 -6.21 -16.05
CA TYR A 106 12.75 -7.37 -16.88
C TYR A 106 13.65 -7.38 -18.13
N ALA A 107 14.40 -8.45 -18.30
CA ALA A 107 15.39 -8.59 -19.37
C ALA A 107 14.87 -9.33 -20.61
N GLY A 108 13.64 -9.83 -20.59
CA GLY A 108 13.07 -10.59 -21.71
C GLY A 108 12.48 -9.71 -22.80
N SER A 109 11.86 -10.37 -23.79
CA SER A 109 11.36 -9.73 -25.01
C SER A 109 9.88 -9.32 -24.97
N LYS A 110 9.11 -9.81 -23.99
CA LYS A 110 7.68 -9.51 -23.88
C LYS A 110 7.45 -8.04 -23.53
N PRO A 111 6.38 -7.42 -24.06
CA PRO A 111 5.97 -6.10 -23.58
C PRO A 111 5.49 -6.17 -22.13
N TRP A 112 5.59 -5.06 -21.41
CA TRP A 112 5.18 -4.99 -20.03
C TRP A 112 4.63 -3.63 -19.65
N ILE A 113 3.79 -3.62 -18.60
CA ILE A 113 3.32 -2.44 -17.89
C ILE A 113 3.83 -2.50 -16.45
N PHE A 114 4.01 -1.34 -15.83
CA PHE A 114 4.53 -1.22 -14.47
C PHE A 114 3.65 -0.34 -13.61
N HIS A 115 3.28 -0.85 -12.43
CA HIS A 115 2.58 -0.08 -11.41
C HIS A 115 3.50 0.24 -10.23
N PHE A 116 3.36 1.43 -9.66
CA PHE A 116 4.00 1.83 -8.41
C PHE A 116 3.08 2.70 -7.56
N GLU A 117 3.26 2.70 -6.24
CA GLU A 117 2.48 3.53 -5.30
C GLU A 117 3.25 4.81 -4.96
N SER A 118 4.47 4.70 -4.43
CA SER A 118 5.33 5.83 -4.11
C SER A 118 6.59 5.83 -4.98
N PHE A 119 7.17 7.00 -5.22
CA PHE A 119 8.38 7.10 -6.02
C PHE A 119 9.54 6.24 -5.49
N PRO A 120 9.88 6.22 -4.18
CA PRO A 120 10.94 5.36 -3.68
C PRO A 120 10.68 3.86 -3.89
N SER A 121 9.42 3.42 -3.91
CA SER A 121 9.09 2.00 -4.10
C SER A 121 9.51 1.42 -5.46
N ILE A 122 9.74 2.28 -6.46
CA ILE A 122 10.25 1.90 -7.80
C ILE A 122 11.62 1.21 -7.70
N PHE A 123 12.41 1.60 -6.70
CA PHE A 123 13.80 1.18 -6.53
C PHE A 123 13.96 -0.01 -5.57
N PHE A 124 12.86 -0.55 -5.06
CA PHE A 124 12.93 -1.81 -4.30
C PHE A 124 13.49 -2.94 -5.20
N PRO A 125 14.37 -3.83 -4.73
CA PRO A 125 14.83 -3.98 -3.34
C PRO A 125 16.15 -3.26 -3.01
N PHE A 126 16.58 -2.29 -3.81
CA PHE A 126 17.88 -1.60 -3.65
C PHE A 126 17.85 -0.52 -2.58
N ILE A 127 16.66 -0.03 -2.22
CA ILE A 127 16.47 0.98 -1.17
C ILE A 127 15.33 0.58 -0.23
N ASP A 128 15.45 1.04 1.00
CA ASP A 128 14.41 0.89 2.03
C ASP A 128 13.61 2.19 2.16
N THR A 129 12.30 2.11 1.98
CA THR A 129 11.39 3.25 2.24
C THR A 129 11.47 3.63 3.72
N GLY A 130 11.60 4.92 3.99
CA GLY A 130 11.79 5.44 5.35
C GLY A 130 13.24 5.57 5.81
N GLU A 131 14.21 5.33 4.90
CA GLU A 131 15.65 5.50 5.11
C GLU A 131 16.31 6.22 3.93
N THR A 132 15.59 7.13 3.27
CA THR A 132 16.03 7.70 2.00
C THR A 132 16.56 9.12 2.11
N ARG A 133 16.53 9.75 3.29
CA ARG A 133 16.86 11.17 3.51
C ARG A 133 18.20 11.62 2.93
N ASN A 134 19.24 10.77 3.01
CA ASN A 134 20.60 11.08 2.56
C ASN A 134 21.01 10.33 1.27
N LEU A 135 20.06 9.74 0.58
CA LEU A 135 20.33 8.91 -0.58
C LEU A 135 20.54 9.75 -1.84
N GLN A 136 21.73 9.73 -2.43
CA GLN A 136 21.98 10.28 -3.77
C GLN A 136 21.56 9.24 -4.81
N LEU A 137 20.31 9.33 -5.25
CA LEU A 137 19.67 8.29 -6.07
C LEU A 137 20.22 8.26 -7.49
N LYS A 138 20.39 9.45 -8.12
CA LYS A 138 20.86 9.57 -9.51
C LYS A 138 22.31 9.06 -9.71
N ASP A 139 23.09 8.99 -8.64
CA ASP A 139 24.47 8.46 -8.68
C ASP A 139 24.53 6.92 -8.62
N LYS A 140 23.40 6.25 -8.39
CA LYS A 140 23.36 4.80 -8.24
C LYS A 140 23.21 4.09 -9.58
N GLY A 141 23.94 2.96 -9.74
CA GLY A 141 23.86 2.15 -10.95
C GLY A 141 22.45 1.67 -11.24
N TYR A 142 21.71 1.21 -10.21
CA TYR A 142 20.32 0.74 -10.36
C TYR A 142 19.37 1.84 -10.81
N PHE A 143 19.63 3.13 -10.57
CA PHE A 143 18.85 4.21 -11.13
C PHE A 143 18.90 4.20 -12.65
N LYS A 144 20.11 4.09 -13.21
CA LYS A 144 20.33 4.03 -14.67
C LYS A 144 19.72 2.77 -15.28
N ASP A 145 19.81 1.64 -14.57
CA ASP A 145 19.23 0.37 -15.04
C ASP A 145 17.69 0.49 -15.14
N ILE A 146 17.05 1.10 -14.13
CA ILE A 146 15.61 1.33 -14.12
C ILE A 146 15.21 2.38 -15.18
N GLU A 147 15.97 3.46 -15.33
CA GLU A 147 15.75 4.44 -16.39
C GLU A 147 15.81 3.80 -17.78
N ASN A 148 16.83 2.97 -18.04
CA ASN A 148 16.97 2.23 -19.29
C ASN A 148 15.80 1.25 -19.51
N ALA A 149 15.34 0.58 -18.45
CA ALA A 149 14.16 -0.28 -18.52
C ALA A 149 12.90 0.50 -18.93
N PHE A 150 12.69 1.68 -18.34
CA PHE A 150 11.56 2.55 -18.71
C PHE A 150 11.67 3.14 -20.11
N LEU A 151 12.88 3.40 -20.59
CA LEU A 151 13.13 3.86 -21.95
C LEU A 151 12.89 2.78 -23.01
N SER A 152 13.00 1.50 -22.63
CA SER A 152 12.86 0.38 -23.55
C SER A 152 11.51 0.35 -24.27
N ALA A 153 11.49 -0.19 -25.50
CA ALA A 153 10.26 -0.37 -26.27
C ALA A 153 9.30 -1.38 -25.63
N GLN A 154 9.80 -2.30 -24.81
CA GLN A 154 9.01 -3.30 -24.09
C GLN A 154 8.19 -2.67 -22.95
N CYS A 155 8.68 -1.60 -22.29
CA CYS A 155 7.89 -0.82 -21.36
C CYS A 155 6.80 -0.06 -22.10
N ARG A 156 5.55 -0.51 -22.00
CA ARG A 156 4.42 0.09 -22.71
C ARG A 156 3.72 1.16 -21.90
N ALA A 157 3.59 0.97 -20.58
CA ALA A 157 3.02 1.94 -19.66
C ALA A 157 3.67 1.88 -18.28
N ILE A 158 3.74 3.03 -17.62
CA ILE A 158 4.10 3.20 -16.22
C ILE A 158 2.93 3.91 -15.57
N PHE A 159 2.33 3.32 -14.56
CA PHE A 159 1.14 3.94 -13.98
C PHE A 159 1.14 3.89 -12.45
N SER A 160 0.44 4.85 -11.86
CA SER A 160 0.22 4.92 -10.42
C SER A 160 -1.22 5.31 -10.13
N HIS A 161 -1.69 4.92 -8.96
CA HIS A 161 -2.93 5.40 -8.38
C HIS A 161 -2.72 6.63 -7.47
N VAL A 162 -1.47 7.14 -7.40
CA VAL A 162 -1.07 8.34 -6.66
C VAL A 162 -0.54 9.37 -7.65
N LYS A 163 -1.27 10.48 -7.82
CA LYS A 163 -0.92 11.53 -8.80
C LYS A 163 0.40 12.22 -8.49
N SER A 164 0.62 12.56 -7.22
CA SER A 164 1.87 13.17 -6.78
C SER A 164 3.09 12.30 -7.08
N SER A 165 2.96 10.97 -7.03
CA SER A 165 4.03 10.05 -7.41
C SER A 165 4.35 10.11 -8.91
N ILE A 166 3.34 10.31 -9.77
CA ILE A 166 3.54 10.52 -11.22
C ILE A 166 4.25 11.85 -11.47
N GLU A 167 3.88 12.91 -10.77
CA GLU A 167 4.53 14.22 -10.87
C GLU A 167 6.01 14.16 -10.47
N VAL A 168 6.34 13.39 -9.43
CA VAL A 168 7.73 13.13 -9.05
C VAL A 168 8.48 12.39 -10.16
N MET A 169 7.87 11.36 -10.77
CA MET A 169 8.45 10.65 -11.93
C MET A 169 8.80 11.61 -13.07
N GLN A 170 7.89 12.52 -13.39
CA GLN A 170 8.10 13.52 -14.47
C GLN A 170 9.26 14.48 -14.19
N ARG A 171 9.48 14.82 -12.91
CA ARG A 171 10.58 15.71 -12.50
C ARG A 171 11.93 15.00 -12.46
N VAL A 172 11.96 13.76 -11.98
CA VAL A 172 13.22 13.02 -11.76
C VAL A 172 13.75 12.40 -13.04
N PHE A 173 12.87 11.77 -13.83
CA PHE A 173 13.22 11.23 -15.14
C PHE A 173 12.96 12.27 -16.22
N GLU A 174 13.97 13.02 -16.59
CA GLU A 174 13.89 14.14 -17.55
C GLU A 174 13.78 13.65 -19.01
N SER A 175 12.88 12.70 -19.26
CA SER A 175 12.72 12.03 -20.56
C SER A 175 11.27 12.13 -21.08
N ASP A 176 11.12 12.67 -22.30
CA ASP A 176 9.82 12.70 -22.98
C ASP A 176 9.30 11.30 -23.34
N VAL A 177 10.20 10.32 -23.52
CA VAL A 177 9.82 8.93 -23.76
C VAL A 177 9.13 8.35 -22.51
N ILE A 178 9.71 8.59 -21.33
CA ILE A 178 9.13 8.13 -20.06
C ILE A 178 7.83 8.88 -19.78
N ARG A 179 7.80 10.22 -19.95
CA ARG A 179 6.60 11.05 -19.73
C ARG A 179 5.39 10.55 -20.51
N ARG A 180 5.57 10.16 -21.79
CA ARG A 180 4.47 9.63 -22.62
C ARG A 180 3.93 8.28 -22.18
N LYS A 181 4.67 7.53 -21.33
CA LYS A 181 4.26 6.24 -20.77
C LYS A 181 3.58 6.37 -19.41
N LEU A 182 3.56 7.55 -18.80
CA LEU A 182 3.00 7.78 -17.49
C LEU A 182 1.47 7.94 -17.54
N HIS A 183 0.78 7.15 -16.74
CA HIS A 183 -0.67 7.16 -16.62
C HIS A 183 -1.11 7.20 -15.16
N TYR A 184 -2.24 7.86 -14.91
CA TYR A 184 -2.94 7.78 -13.63
C TYR A 184 -4.11 6.81 -13.77
N VAL A 185 -4.19 5.81 -12.89
CA VAL A 185 -5.32 4.88 -12.83
C VAL A 185 -5.75 4.74 -11.36
N PRO A 186 -6.92 5.23 -10.97
CA PRO A 186 -7.34 5.22 -9.56
C PRO A 186 -7.56 3.80 -9.06
N LEU A 187 -7.33 3.58 -7.76
CA LEU A 187 -7.78 2.36 -7.09
C LEU A 187 -9.32 2.33 -7.03
N GLY A 188 -9.87 1.15 -7.19
CA GLY A 188 -11.29 0.88 -7.03
C GLY A 188 -11.60 0.16 -5.72
N ILE A 189 -12.72 0.52 -5.11
CA ILE A 189 -13.26 -0.14 -3.92
C ILE A 189 -14.74 -0.44 -4.10
N ASN A 190 -15.20 -1.56 -3.55
CA ASN A 190 -16.61 -1.85 -3.43
C ASN A 190 -17.21 -0.97 -2.35
N ILE A 191 -18.30 -0.28 -2.69
CA ILE A 191 -19.00 0.60 -1.77
C ILE A 191 -20.13 -0.17 -1.09
N GLU A 192 -20.18 -0.11 0.23
CA GLU A 192 -21.26 -0.69 1.02
C GLU A 192 -22.57 0.11 0.83
N SER A 193 -23.70 -0.53 1.14
CA SER A 193 -24.98 0.18 1.16
C SER A 193 -24.94 1.33 2.18
N PRO A 194 -25.06 2.61 1.76
CA PRO A 194 -25.01 3.73 2.70
C PRO A 194 -26.06 3.63 3.81
N THR A 195 -27.26 3.17 3.46
CA THR A 195 -28.35 2.99 4.44
C THR A 195 -27.98 2.00 5.54
N GLU A 196 -27.31 0.90 5.18
CA GLU A 196 -26.89 -0.10 6.15
C GLU A 196 -25.63 0.32 6.91
N ALA A 197 -24.64 0.84 6.21
CA ALA A 197 -23.37 1.28 6.81
C ALA A 197 -23.55 2.40 7.83
N LEU A 198 -24.54 3.27 7.64
CA LEU A 198 -24.79 4.40 8.54
C LEU A 198 -25.69 4.05 9.74
N ARG A 199 -26.31 2.87 9.80
CA ARG A 199 -27.12 2.43 10.96
C ARG A 199 -26.35 2.37 12.26
N LYS A 200 -25.05 2.13 12.20
CA LYS A 200 -24.16 2.11 13.39
C LYS A 200 -24.17 3.41 14.18
N PHE A 201 -24.60 4.52 13.56
CA PHE A 201 -24.71 5.83 14.21
C PHE A 201 -26.10 6.08 14.81
N ASP A 202 -27.05 5.17 14.65
CA ASP A 202 -28.40 5.32 15.17
C ASP A 202 -28.40 5.03 16.69
N ALA A 203 -28.25 6.09 17.50
CA ALA A 203 -28.21 6.04 18.97
C ALA A 203 -27.27 4.98 19.58
N PRO A 204 -25.98 4.96 19.23
CA PRO A 204 -25.04 3.96 19.72
C PRO A 204 -24.81 4.11 21.23
N SER A 205 -24.80 3.00 21.95
CA SER A 205 -24.42 2.98 23.38
C SER A 205 -22.93 3.17 23.61
N SER A 206 -22.12 2.94 22.58
CA SER A 206 -20.66 3.05 22.60
C SER A 206 -20.12 3.43 21.21
N LEU A 207 -18.96 4.08 21.20
CA LEU A 207 -18.21 4.41 19.98
C LEU A 207 -17.01 3.49 19.82
N HIS A 208 -16.74 3.06 18.60
CA HIS A 208 -15.69 2.11 18.28
C HIS A 208 -14.71 2.67 17.27
N ILE A 209 -13.43 2.62 17.61
CA ILE A 209 -12.31 2.96 16.72
C ILE A 209 -11.69 1.67 16.21
N LEU A 210 -11.42 1.59 14.92
CA LEU A 210 -10.67 0.50 14.29
C LEU A 210 -9.28 0.99 13.88
N PHE A 211 -8.26 0.20 14.20
CA PHE A 211 -6.92 0.31 13.65
C PHE A 211 -6.55 -0.99 12.97
N THR A 212 -5.97 -0.94 11.77
CA THR A 212 -5.53 -2.15 11.07
C THR A 212 -4.08 -2.06 10.60
N ASN A 213 -3.37 -3.18 10.74
CA ASN A 213 -2.05 -3.41 10.19
C ASN A 213 -2.03 -4.76 9.46
N SER A 214 -1.14 -4.92 8.49
CA SER A 214 -0.98 -6.19 7.80
C SER A 214 -0.32 -7.23 8.73
N LEU A 215 -0.99 -8.35 8.95
CA LEU A 215 -0.46 -9.48 9.74
C LEU A 215 0.72 -10.20 9.08
N HIS A 216 0.95 -9.96 7.77
CA HIS A 216 2.06 -10.55 7.02
C HIS A 216 3.31 -9.68 7.00
N GLN A 217 3.23 -8.46 7.51
CA GLN A 217 4.36 -7.55 7.65
C GLN A 217 5.05 -7.75 9.00
N ASP A 218 6.28 -7.22 9.11
CA ASP A 218 6.99 -7.12 10.38
C ASP A 218 6.07 -6.50 11.45
N PRO A 219 5.92 -7.11 12.64
CA PRO A 219 5.12 -6.53 13.73
C PRO A 219 5.47 -5.07 14.04
N ARG A 220 6.71 -4.64 13.81
CA ARG A 220 7.17 -3.25 13.95
C ARG A 220 6.51 -2.27 12.98
N SER A 221 5.85 -2.75 11.91
CA SER A 221 5.01 -1.92 11.05
C SER A 221 3.82 -1.30 11.80
N PHE A 222 3.44 -1.83 12.96
CA PHE A 222 2.52 -1.23 13.91
C PHE A 222 2.95 0.19 14.31
N TYR A 223 4.24 0.38 14.59
CA TYR A 223 4.79 1.71 14.94
C TYR A 223 4.79 2.65 13.74
N LEU A 224 5.15 2.15 12.55
CA LEU A 224 5.09 2.93 11.31
C LEU A 224 3.69 3.46 11.01
N ARG A 225 2.66 2.68 11.36
CA ARG A 225 1.26 3.06 11.21
C ARG A 225 0.73 3.93 12.35
N GLY A 226 1.57 4.31 13.31
CA GLY A 226 1.22 5.19 14.42
C GLY A 226 0.39 4.53 15.52
N GLY A 227 0.37 3.20 15.57
CA GLY A 227 -0.43 2.45 16.56
C GLY A 227 -0.06 2.77 18.01
N HIS A 228 1.21 3.05 18.31
CA HIS A 228 1.66 3.44 19.64
C HIS A 228 1.21 4.85 20.06
N HIS A 229 1.13 5.80 19.11
CA HIS A 229 0.56 7.12 19.36
C HIS A 229 -0.94 7.01 19.65
N LEU A 230 -1.66 6.20 18.82
CA LEU A 230 -3.08 5.95 19.00
C LEU A 230 -3.37 5.28 20.36
N LEU A 231 -2.61 4.24 20.73
CA LEU A 231 -2.78 3.59 22.05
C LEU A 231 -2.58 4.57 23.20
N ARG A 232 -1.59 5.46 23.13
CA ARG A 232 -1.35 6.46 24.18
C ARG A 232 -2.52 7.44 24.27
N ALA A 233 -3.00 7.97 23.17
CA ALA A 233 -4.16 8.85 23.14
C ALA A 233 -5.42 8.11 23.64
N PHE A 234 -5.65 6.89 23.18
CA PHE A 234 -6.79 6.08 23.59
C PHE A 234 -6.80 5.79 25.08
N SER A 235 -5.67 5.44 25.69
CA SER A 235 -5.55 5.21 27.14
C SER A 235 -5.99 6.42 27.96
N THR A 236 -5.69 7.65 27.51
CA THR A 236 -6.17 8.88 28.16
C THR A 236 -7.67 9.10 27.93
N LEU A 237 -8.12 8.93 26.68
CA LEU A 237 -9.52 9.12 26.32
C LEU A 237 -10.45 8.11 27.00
N ARG A 238 -10.04 6.85 27.10
CA ARG A 238 -10.82 5.79 27.75
C ARG A 238 -11.19 6.11 29.20
N ARG A 239 -10.29 6.75 29.95
CA ARG A 239 -10.55 7.17 31.32
C ARG A 239 -11.62 8.25 31.41
N ARG A 240 -11.73 9.13 30.40
CA ARG A 240 -12.75 10.20 30.34
C ARG A 240 -14.05 9.72 29.71
N HIS A 241 -13.96 8.74 28.80
CA HIS A 241 -15.07 8.24 27.99
C HIS A 241 -15.14 6.68 28.05
N PRO A 242 -15.74 6.12 29.12
CA PRO A 242 -15.79 4.68 29.33
C PRO A 242 -16.53 3.89 28.22
N ASN A 243 -17.32 4.57 27.38
CA ASN A 243 -18.04 3.97 26.25
C ASN A 243 -17.24 4.05 24.94
N LEU A 244 -15.97 4.48 24.95
CA LEU A 244 -15.11 4.46 23.78
C LEU A 244 -14.31 3.14 23.78
N HIS A 245 -14.27 2.44 22.65
CA HIS A 245 -13.56 1.17 22.46
C HIS A 245 -12.61 1.25 21.28
N LEU A 246 -11.48 0.54 21.37
CA LEU A 246 -10.50 0.40 20.30
C LEU A 246 -10.32 -1.05 19.90
N THR A 247 -10.49 -1.36 18.62
CA THR A 247 -10.12 -2.66 18.06
C THR A 247 -8.84 -2.51 17.23
N ILE A 248 -7.84 -3.34 17.53
CA ILE A 248 -6.57 -3.38 16.81
C ILE A 248 -6.46 -4.72 16.09
N LEU A 249 -6.42 -4.70 14.77
CA LEU A 249 -6.07 -5.85 13.94
C LEU A 249 -4.60 -5.73 13.53
N SER A 250 -3.72 -6.40 14.27
CA SER A 250 -2.26 -6.36 14.05
C SER A 250 -1.58 -7.48 14.81
N SER A 251 -0.43 -7.95 14.34
CA SER A 251 0.50 -8.68 15.19
C SER A 251 0.93 -7.79 16.36
N VAL A 252 1.12 -8.39 17.54
CA VAL A 252 1.57 -7.66 18.73
C VAL A 252 3.09 -7.50 18.65
N PRO A 253 3.63 -6.26 18.68
CA PRO A 253 5.08 -6.08 18.76
C PRO A 253 5.66 -6.66 20.06
N GLU A 254 6.80 -7.34 19.96
CA GLU A 254 7.44 -7.98 21.14
C GLU A 254 7.83 -6.98 22.23
N ASP A 255 8.18 -5.76 21.81
CA ASP A 255 8.60 -4.67 22.70
C ASP A 255 7.47 -3.74 23.14
N LEU A 256 6.20 -4.09 22.84
CA LEU A 256 5.04 -3.26 23.23
C LEU A 256 5.01 -2.96 24.73
N GLY A 257 5.41 -3.92 25.57
CA GLY A 257 5.48 -3.78 27.02
C GLY A 257 6.48 -2.72 27.51
N LYS A 258 7.40 -2.25 26.66
CA LYS A 258 8.26 -1.08 27.00
C LYS A 258 7.48 0.24 27.01
N TRP A 259 6.35 0.29 26.32
CA TRP A 259 5.56 1.50 26.10
C TRP A 259 4.29 1.54 26.93
N PHE A 260 3.67 0.37 27.19
CA PHE A 260 2.33 0.25 27.75
C PHE A 260 2.27 -0.81 28.85
N GLN A 261 1.56 -0.45 29.94
CA GLN A 261 1.16 -1.37 30.99
C GLN A 261 -0.20 -2.00 30.67
N GLN A 262 -0.56 -3.07 31.34
CA GLN A 262 -1.87 -3.72 31.15
C GLN A 262 -3.05 -2.74 31.37
N ALA A 263 -2.93 -1.82 32.31
CA ALA A 263 -3.97 -0.81 32.56
C ALA A 263 -4.14 0.20 31.41
N ASP A 264 -3.12 0.41 30.58
CA ASP A 264 -3.20 1.28 29.41
C ASP A 264 -4.00 0.64 28.26
N LEU A 265 -4.25 -0.68 28.34
CA LEU A 265 -4.97 -1.47 27.36
C LEU A 265 -6.43 -1.71 27.73
N ASP A 266 -6.96 -1.07 28.79
CA ASP A 266 -8.39 -1.15 29.10
C ASP A 266 -9.24 -0.66 27.91
N GLY A 267 -10.27 -1.43 27.54
CA GLY A 267 -11.14 -1.14 26.40
C GLY A 267 -10.52 -1.42 25.02
N VAL A 268 -9.31 -1.99 24.98
CA VAL A 268 -8.64 -2.43 23.74
C VAL A 268 -8.94 -3.90 23.46
N ARG A 269 -9.51 -4.17 22.29
CA ARG A 269 -9.62 -5.52 21.72
C ARG A 269 -8.53 -5.72 20.68
N TRP A 270 -7.62 -6.68 20.94
CA TRP A 270 -6.54 -7.00 20.00
C TRP A 270 -6.83 -8.28 19.23
N ILE A 271 -6.75 -8.23 17.89
CA ILE A 271 -6.90 -9.37 16.99
C ILE A 271 -5.55 -9.59 16.32
N SER A 272 -4.81 -10.61 16.77
CA SER A 272 -3.45 -10.91 16.30
C SER A 272 -3.35 -12.13 15.37
N HIS A 273 -4.49 -12.67 14.94
CA HIS A 273 -4.56 -13.78 14.00
C HIS A 273 -5.22 -13.35 12.69
N ARG A 274 -4.98 -14.12 11.64
CA ARG A 274 -5.61 -13.89 10.33
C ARG A 274 -7.11 -14.08 10.42
N ILE A 275 -7.85 -13.12 9.89
CA ILE A 275 -9.30 -13.17 9.74
C ILE A 275 -9.65 -13.27 8.25
N SER A 276 -10.86 -13.73 7.95
CA SER A 276 -11.40 -13.79 6.60
C SER A 276 -11.70 -12.38 6.05
N ASP A 277 -11.87 -12.26 4.74
CA ASP A 277 -12.28 -11.01 4.09
C ASP A 277 -13.65 -10.53 4.59
N ASP A 278 -14.58 -11.47 4.89
CA ASP A 278 -15.89 -11.15 5.44
C ASP A 278 -15.80 -10.63 6.88
N GLU A 279 -14.98 -11.26 7.73
CA GLU A 279 -14.74 -10.75 9.09
C GLU A 279 -14.08 -9.37 9.06
N LEU A 280 -13.12 -9.16 8.16
CA LEU A 280 -12.49 -7.85 7.97
C LEU A 280 -13.51 -6.81 7.50
N ARG A 281 -14.40 -7.18 6.55
CA ARG A 281 -15.50 -6.34 6.10
C ARG A 281 -16.43 -5.97 7.26
N GLN A 282 -16.79 -6.93 8.12
CA GLN A 282 -17.64 -6.69 9.29
C GLN A 282 -16.96 -5.77 10.32
N LEU A 283 -15.64 -5.86 10.51
CA LEU A 283 -14.92 -4.92 11.36
C LEU A 283 -15.07 -3.48 10.87
N TYR A 284 -14.81 -3.21 9.59
CA TYR A 284 -15.01 -1.87 9.04
C TYR A 284 -16.47 -1.43 9.12
N PHE A 285 -17.40 -2.33 8.87
CA PHE A 285 -18.82 -2.04 8.86
C PHE A 285 -19.37 -1.69 10.26
N SER A 286 -18.86 -2.33 11.32
CA SER A 286 -19.33 -2.14 12.70
C SER A 286 -18.63 -1.01 13.47
N HIS A 287 -17.52 -0.45 12.95
CA HIS A 287 -16.78 0.60 13.63
C HIS A 287 -17.13 1.99 13.11
N HIS A 288 -17.14 2.98 13.98
CA HIS A 288 -17.53 4.37 13.68
C HIS A 288 -16.37 5.18 13.08
N MET A 289 -15.17 4.98 13.62
CA MET A 289 -13.94 5.67 13.24
C MET A 289 -12.89 4.65 12.80
N PHE A 290 -12.04 5.05 11.87
CA PHE A 290 -10.87 4.29 11.44
C PHE A 290 -9.62 5.12 11.64
N ALA A 291 -8.76 4.74 12.59
CA ALA A 291 -7.56 5.49 12.92
C ALA A 291 -6.34 4.87 12.25
N LEU A 292 -5.65 5.68 11.44
CA LEU A 292 -4.39 5.32 10.81
C LEU A 292 -3.46 6.53 10.74
N PRO A 293 -2.96 7.01 11.91
CA PRO A 293 -2.06 8.16 11.99
C PRO A 293 -0.62 7.78 11.59
N SER A 294 -0.47 7.29 10.37
CA SER A 294 0.73 6.63 9.84
C SER A 294 1.77 7.62 9.33
N ALA A 295 3.05 7.23 9.36
CA ALA A 295 4.11 7.93 8.67
C ALA A 295 4.09 7.75 7.15
N GLY A 296 3.42 6.74 6.61
CA GLY A 296 3.31 6.48 5.16
C GLY A 296 1.87 6.31 4.70
N LEU A 297 1.66 6.42 3.38
CA LEU A 297 0.37 6.22 2.75
C LEU A 297 -0.08 4.75 2.82
N HIS A 298 -1.35 4.54 3.13
CA HIS A 298 -2.02 3.24 3.08
C HIS A 298 -3.39 3.39 2.41
N SER A 299 -3.36 3.73 1.13
CA SER A 299 -4.50 4.14 0.30
C SER A 299 -5.70 3.18 0.40
N PHE A 300 -5.47 1.89 0.22
CA PHE A 300 -6.55 0.91 0.19
C PHE A 300 -7.28 0.74 1.54
N SER A 301 -6.55 0.83 2.66
CA SER A 301 -7.15 0.75 4.00
C SER A 301 -8.07 1.93 4.27
N ILE A 302 -7.69 3.13 3.84
CA ILE A 302 -8.49 4.34 3.98
C ILE A 302 -9.71 4.31 3.07
N LEU A 303 -9.53 3.92 1.80
CA LEU A 303 -10.66 3.74 0.89
C LEU A 303 -11.68 2.75 1.43
N ARG A 304 -11.22 1.61 1.98
CA ARG A 304 -12.11 0.61 2.59
C ARG A 304 -12.87 1.19 3.78
N ALA A 305 -12.19 1.94 4.64
CA ALA A 305 -12.81 2.59 5.79
C ALA A 305 -13.92 3.56 5.35
N MET A 306 -13.61 4.46 4.41
CA MET A 306 -14.55 5.42 3.88
C MET A 306 -15.75 4.76 3.18
N ALA A 307 -15.49 3.74 2.36
CA ALA A 307 -16.52 2.98 1.64
C ALA A 307 -17.44 2.19 2.56
N SER A 308 -16.99 1.84 3.76
CA SER A 308 -17.76 1.16 4.81
C SER A 308 -18.38 2.12 5.83
N GLY A 309 -18.32 3.43 5.59
CA GLY A 309 -18.89 4.45 6.47
C GLY A 309 -18.13 4.65 7.78
N CYS A 310 -16.82 4.33 7.83
CA CYS A 310 -15.98 4.79 8.93
C CYS A 310 -15.46 6.20 8.67
N VAL A 311 -15.36 7.01 9.71
CA VAL A 311 -14.70 8.33 9.63
C VAL A 311 -13.19 8.15 9.79
N PRO A 312 -12.37 8.57 8.82
CA PRO A 312 -10.93 8.43 8.90
C PRO A 312 -10.31 9.40 9.92
N ILE A 313 -9.33 8.90 10.68
CA ILE A 313 -8.38 9.67 11.49
C ILE A 313 -7.00 9.39 10.91
N VAL A 314 -6.41 10.32 10.19
CA VAL A 314 -5.17 10.13 9.44
C VAL A 314 -4.17 11.24 9.71
N SER A 315 -2.89 10.96 9.48
CA SER A 315 -1.84 11.98 9.49
C SER A 315 -1.85 12.83 8.21
N ASP A 316 -0.99 13.83 8.17
CA ASP A 316 -0.68 14.64 6.99
C ASP A 316 0.45 14.02 6.14
N ALA A 317 0.70 12.71 6.24
CA ALA A 317 1.65 12.01 5.39
C ALA A 317 1.33 12.18 3.90
N LEU A 318 2.36 12.11 3.04
CA LEU A 318 2.22 12.35 1.60
C LEU A 318 1.21 11.40 0.95
N GLY A 319 0.36 11.95 0.09
CA GLY A 319 -0.59 11.24 -0.75
C GLY A 319 -1.97 11.03 -0.13
N TYR A 320 -2.17 11.25 1.17
CA TYR A 320 -3.49 11.10 1.79
C TYR A 320 -4.51 12.10 1.23
N GLU A 321 -4.09 13.32 0.92
CA GLU A 321 -4.93 14.36 0.35
C GLU A 321 -5.60 13.96 -0.98
N GLU A 322 -5.06 12.98 -1.67
CA GLU A 322 -5.60 12.51 -2.95
C GLU A 322 -6.81 11.58 -2.79
N TYR A 323 -6.93 10.94 -1.62
CA TYR A 323 -7.98 9.97 -1.32
C TYR A 323 -9.10 10.52 -0.46
N LEU A 324 -8.81 11.52 0.34
CA LEU A 324 -9.76 12.09 1.28
C LEU A 324 -10.79 12.96 0.58
N ALA A 325 -11.99 13.03 1.14
CA ALA A 325 -12.97 13.99 0.70
C ALA A 325 -12.42 15.43 0.88
N PRO A 326 -12.66 16.34 -0.10
CA PRO A 326 -12.06 17.67 -0.09
C PRO A 326 -12.66 18.59 0.98
N GLU A 327 -13.82 18.25 1.53
CA GLU A 327 -14.44 19.00 2.59
C GLU A 327 -13.64 18.83 3.89
N GLU A 328 -13.19 19.92 4.51
CA GLU A 328 -12.36 19.93 5.72
C GLU A 328 -12.99 19.14 6.88
N ASP A 329 -14.33 19.20 6.97
CA ASP A 329 -15.12 18.56 8.03
C ASP A 329 -15.40 17.07 7.78
N SER A 330 -14.77 16.41 6.82
CA SER A 330 -15.04 14.99 6.53
C SER A 330 -14.05 14.03 7.17
N VAL A 331 -12.91 14.51 7.62
CA VAL A 331 -11.75 13.70 8.08
C VAL A 331 -11.11 14.35 9.28
N MET A 332 -10.71 13.56 10.26
CA MET A 332 -9.88 14.01 11.39
C MET A 332 -8.42 13.95 10.97
N ARG A 333 -7.76 15.10 10.89
CA ARG A 333 -6.36 15.20 10.45
C ARG A 333 -5.42 15.44 11.61
N ILE A 334 -4.30 14.74 11.60
CA ILE A 334 -3.18 14.86 12.54
C ILE A 334 -1.99 15.43 11.77
N PHE A 335 -1.52 16.59 12.19
CA PHE A 335 -0.45 17.33 11.53
C PHE A 335 0.92 17.12 12.15
N GLY A 336 1.97 17.42 11.40
CA GLY A 336 3.37 17.38 11.81
C GLY A 336 4.13 16.12 11.41
N VAL A 337 3.46 15.12 10.84
CA VAL A 337 4.12 13.93 10.28
C VAL A 337 4.86 14.32 9.00
N ARG A 338 4.22 15.12 8.12
CA ARG A 338 4.83 15.58 6.87
C ARG A 338 6.14 16.32 7.12
N GLU A 339 6.16 17.24 8.07
CA GLU A 339 7.34 18.03 8.41
C GLU A 339 8.45 17.20 9.08
N SER A 340 8.09 16.26 9.96
CA SER A 340 9.06 15.46 10.72
C SER A 340 9.65 14.29 9.92
N VAL A 341 8.89 13.73 9.01
CA VAL A 341 9.22 12.49 8.29
C VAL A 341 9.79 12.76 6.90
N TYR A 342 9.25 13.75 6.19
CA TYR A 342 9.55 13.98 4.78
C TYR A 342 10.45 15.21 4.57
N CYS A 343 11.23 15.19 3.50
CA CYS A 343 12.08 16.29 3.10
C CYS A 343 12.19 16.35 1.58
N ASP A 344 12.08 17.56 1.04
CA ASP A 344 12.36 17.79 -0.38
C ASP A 344 13.83 17.48 -0.66
N HIS A 345 14.06 16.58 -1.62
CA HIS A 345 15.41 16.18 -2.02
C HIS A 345 15.90 17.03 -3.21
N PRO A 346 17.20 17.42 -3.24
CA PRO A 346 17.76 18.21 -4.34
C PRO A 346 17.59 17.60 -5.74
N GLU A 347 17.46 16.30 -5.83
CA GLU A 347 17.21 15.56 -7.08
C GLU A 347 15.76 15.61 -7.58
N GLY A 348 14.88 16.37 -6.91
CA GLY A 348 13.50 16.62 -7.36
C GLY A 348 12.45 15.63 -6.89
N TRP A 349 12.76 14.80 -5.90
CA TRP A 349 11.82 13.87 -5.24
C TRP A 349 11.66 14.20 -3.76
N VAL A 350 10.80 13.47 -3.05
CA VAL A 350 10.61 13.65 -1.60
C VAL A 350 11.21 12.44 -0.90
N SER A 351 12.25 12.68 -0.12
CA SER A 351 12.89 11.67 0.73
C SER A 351 12.17 11.50 2.06
N ASP A 352 12.39 10.39 2.73
CA ASP A 352 11.73 10.04 3.98
C ASP A 352 12.71 9.46 5.02
N ASP A 353 12.34 9.65 6.30
CA ASP A 353 13.01 9.04 7.44
C ASP A 353 11.97 8.72 8.52
N TYR A 354 11.67 7.44 8.68
CA TYR A 354 10.67 6.97 9.64
C TYR A 354 11.25 6.65 11.02
N GLN A 355 12.57 6.79 11.23
CA GLN A 355 13.22 6.33 12.46
C GLN A 355 12.67 7.03 13.69
N GLY A 356 12.64 8.37 13.71
CA GLY A 356 12.13 9.16 14.83
C GLY A 356 10.66 8.85 15.13
N PHE A 357 9.84 8.70 14.09
CA PHE A 357 8.43 8.37 14.20
C PHE A 357 8.18 6.99 14.83
N ARG A 358 9.00 5.99 14.47
CA ARG A 358 8.87 4.62 15.00
C ARG A 358 9.38 4.45 16.42
N GLN A 359 10.38 5.23 16.83
CA GLN A 359 11.13 5.02 18.06
C GLN A 359 10.69 5.89 19.25
N ALA A 360 9.72 6.79 19.06
CA ALA A 360 9.24 7.68 20.10
C ALA A 360 7.73 7.84 20.05
N ILE A 361 7.09 8.05 21.22
CA ILE A 361 5.73 8.58 21.30
C ILE A 361 5.84 10.10 21.19
N LEU A 362 5.26 10.68 20.14
CA LEU A 362 5.30 12.10 19.87
C LEU A 362 4.16 12.82 20.62
N PRO A 363 4.43 13.66 21.64
CA PRO A 363 3.39 14.27 22.49
C PRO A 363 2.38 15.08 21.67
N ALA A 364 2.85 15.94 20.76
CA ALA A 364 1.98 16.75 19.92
C ALA A 364 1.00 15.93 19.07
N MET A 365 1.42 14.76 18.62
CA MET A 365 0.57 13.85 17.85
C MET A 365 -0.48 13.18 18.74
N VAL A 366 -0.09 12.80 19.95
CA VAL A 366 -1.01 12.25 20.97
C VAL A 366 -2.07 13.27 21.34
N GLU A 367 -1.68 14.52 21.65
CA GLU A 367 -2.60 15.62 21.95
C GLU A 367 -3.59 15.88 20.83
N GLN A 368 -3.14 15.91 19.58
CA GLN A 368 -4.03 16.07 18.43
C GLN A 368 -5.01 14.90 18.28
N LEU A 369 -4.54 13.64 18.48
CA LEU A 369 -5.42 12.47 18.47
C LEU A 369 -6.48 12.55 19.57
N GLU A 370 -6.08 12.92 20.79
CA GLU A 370 -7.02 13.10 21.90
C GLU A 370 -8.06 14.19 21.59
N GLN A 371 -7.62 15.33 21.07
CA GLN A 371 -8.48 16.45 20.72
C GLN A 371 -9.44 16.10 19.60
N GLN A 372 -8.91 15.59 18.48
CA GLN A 372 -9.72 15.23 17.30
C GLN A 372 -10.78 14.19 17.65
N ILE A 373 -10.43 13.15 18.39
CA ILE A 373 -11.39 12.12 18.79
C ILE A 373 -12.43 12.71 19.74
N SER A 374 -12.02 13.48 20.75
CA SER A 374 -12.91 14.07 21.74
C SER A 374 -13.94 15.02 21.13
N ASP A 375 -13.50 15.89 20.21
CA ASP A 375 -14.36 16.87 19.53
C ASP A 375 -15.40 16.23 18.60
N HIS A 376 -15.12 15.02 18.12
CA HIS A 376 -15.96 14.32 17.16
C HIS A 376 -16.74 13.12 17.76
N MET A 377 -16.90 13.06 19.08
CA MET A 377 -17.66 11.95 19.72
C MET A 377 -19.18 12.04 19.56
N ASN A 378 -19.70 13.02 18.83
CA ASN A 378 -21.12 13.13 18.51
C ASN A 378 -21.50 12.19 17.35
N PRO A 379 -22.43 11.21 17.55
CA PRO A 379 -22.81 10.26 16.50
C PRO A 379 -23.41 10.92 15.25
N ASP A 380 -24.18 12.00 15.39
CA ASP A 380 -24.79 12.69 14.24
C ASP A 380 -23.72 13.39 13.39
N LEU A 381 -22.72 13.99 14.04
CA LEU A 381 -21.56 14.58 13.36
C LEU A 381 -20.78 13.50 12.61
N LEU A 382 -20.45 12.40 13.28
CA LEU A 382 -19.73 11.26 12.66
C LEU A 382 -20.52 10.68 11.49
N ARG A 383 -21.85 10.56 11.61
CA ARG A 383 -22.74 10.11 10.51
C ARG A 383 -22.65 11.03 9.30
N ALA A 384 -22.69 12.34 9.52
CA ALA A 384 -22.57 13.32 8.43
C ALA A 384 -21.20 13.24 7.73
N MET A 385 -20.12 13.11 8.50
CA MET A 385 -18.76 12.91 7.97
C MET A 385 -18.66 11.60 7.17
N ALA A 386 -19.15 10.51 7.72
CA ALA A 386 -19.15 9.19 7.06
C ALA A 386 -19.90 9.22 5.74
N MET A 387 -21.06 9.87 5.70
CA MET A 387 -21.87 10.02 4.49
C MET A 387 -21.11 10.79 3.40
N ARG A 388 -20.44 11.90 3.73
CA ARG A 388 -19.61 12.66 2.77
C ARG A 388 -18.49 11.79 2.20
N ASN A 389 -17.80 11.04 3.05
CA ASN A 389 -16.75 10.13 2.64
C ASN A 389 -17.25 9.01 1.71
N MET A 390 -18.37 8.39 2.02
CA MET A 390 -18.99 7.38 1.15
C MET A 390 -19.36 7.97 -0.22
N PHE A 391 -19.96 9.16 -0.26
CA PHE A 391 -20.28 9.85 -1.53
C PHE A 391 -19.02 10.19 -2.32
N HIS A 392 -17.95 10.58 -1.67
CA HIS A 392 -16.65 10.80 -2.34
C HIS A 392 -16.15 9.52 -3.00
N CYS A 393 -16.19 8.37 -2.31
CA CYS A 393 -15.82 7.08 -2.86
C CYS A 393 -16.71 6.69 -4.06
N VAL A 394 -18.03 6.87 -3.95
CA VAL A 394 -18.98 6.59 -5.05
C VAL A 394 -18.63 7.38 -6.31
N ARG A 395 -18.22 8.62 -6.18
CA ARG A 395 -17.93 9.47 -7.33
C ARG A 395 -16.60 9.18 -8.01
N ARG A 396 -15.60 8.66 -7.29
CA ARG A 396 -14.21 8.62 -7.78
C ARG A 396 -13.54 7.25 -7.69
N GLN A 397 -13.94 6.41 -6.73
CA GLN A 397 -13.16 5.25 -6.30
C GLN A 397 -13.94 3.94 -6.45
N THR A 398 -14.90 3.86 -7.38
CA THR A 398 -15.60 2.61 -7.64
C THR A 398 -14.73 1.64 -8.45
N VAL A 399 -14.90 0.33 -8.22
CA VAL A 399 -14.23 -0.70 -9.03
C VAL A 399 -14.54 -0.52 -10.52
N ALA A 400 -15.79 -0.19 -10.87
CA ALA A 400 -16.18 0.05 -12.27
C ALA A 400 -15.39 1.19 -12.92
N ASN A 401 -15.18 2.32 -12.20
CA ASN A 401 -14.37 3.42 -12.70
C ASN A 401 -12.89 3.01 -12.87
N SER A 402 -12.36 2.28 -11.91
CA SER A 402 -10.99 1.76 -11.96
C SER A 402 -10.79 0.81 -13.13
N HIS A 403 -11.71 -0.14 -13.34
CA HIS A 403 -11.70 -1.05 -14.51
C HIS A 403 -11.72 -0.28 -15.81
N GLN A 404 -12.65 0.67 -15.97
CA GLN A 404 -12.77 1.48 -17.19
C GLN A 404 -11.47 2.21 -17.52
N GLN A 405 -10.84 2.87 -16.53
CA GLN A 405 -9.62 3.62 -16.75
C GLN A 405 -8.42 2.71 -17.01
N PHE A 406 -8.34 1.56 -16.33
CA PHE A 406 -7.30 0.57 -16.58
C PHE A 406 -7.42 -0.04 -17.98
N GLU A 407 -8.62 -0.41 -18.41
CA GLU A 407 -8.87 -0.89 -19.78
C GLU A 407 -8.53 0.17 -20.83
N GLN A 408 -8.93 1.42 -20.60
CA GLN A 408 -8.61 2.52 -21.52
C GLN A 408 -7.10 2.69 -21.68
N MET A 409 -6.34 2.65 -20.60
CA MET A 409 -4.87 2.67 -20.63
C MET A 409 -4.34 1.48 -21.45
N LEU A 410 -4.80 0.26 -21.18
CA LEU A 410 -4.34 -0.93 -21.92
C LEU A 410 -4.64 -0.84 -23.43
N ARG A 411 -5.84 -0.36 -23.80
CA ARG A 411 -6.19 -0.14 -25.22
C ARG A 411 -5.28 0.88 -25.88
N GLN A 412 -4.98 1.96 -25.20
CA GLN A 412 -4.11 3.03 -25.71
C GLN A 412 -2.67 2.55 -25.99
N VAL A 413 -2.16 1.61 -25.18
CA VAL A 413 -0.74 1.21 -25.26
C VAL A 413 -0.51 -0.11 -26.02
N PHE A 414 -1.56 -0.93 -26.24
CA PHE A 414 -1.44 -2.22 -26.92
C PHE A 414 -2.22 -2.33 -28.24
N LEU A 415 -3.24 -1.49 -28.46
CA LEU A 415 -4.06 -1.50 -29.69
C LEU A 415 -3.85 -0.25 -30.51
#